data_bf60bfcc8600cf50289836045eba3585
#
_entry.id   bf60bfcc8600cf50289836045eba3585
#
_cell.length_a   1.000
_cell.length_b   1.000
_cell.length_c   1.000
_cell.angle_alpha   90.00
_cell.angle_beta   90.00
_cell.angle_gamma   90.00
#
_symmetry.space_group_name_H-M   'P 1'
#
loop_
_entity.id
_entity.type
_entity.pdbx_description
1 polymer ?
#
loop_
_entity_poly.entity_id
_entity_poly.type
_entity_poly.pdbx_seq_one_letter_code
_entity_poly.pdbx_strand_id
1 'polypeptide(L)'
;MKKLLVVLLVLSLPLVAFAQEKGELDRYNLDPKPFDPAVDPEGSMFMNNWRESARRTVFGNLSEWDILTPSDGDTEHPKARGAVLTVIDRLTYGLLEPGKTTAPATLEDEQKIFIFVAGEGTITGDSKTAKVREGIGVVVAPGINFKIESSGDEPLTMYIVTEPIPDGFEPNKEIVVKDEKGTKWSSNDVHWSHNYKNFINSRDGLAAMTGMGPVWYMPGTIGQPHTHGDPVEEIWFALKGDTTVLLGKQYFHMPPGTAYKIPPTGFTGHSNINASDEPIKMFWMMRGGPTEKKGFKYGQLDGNAYDPKTESRIDMFISGYKEHMQYSTHGTLIERDMYTQNEGDAIRPTDRGAVLKYLNRFTHATLFAGDYTAPTTLTDTQELFYILKGEGTVTGGGRSYDLYPGVAFLAPKGLEFVIKNTCKDPMTMYLFAENVEPDFEPVKNIVWRDENVEPYHTTNAHWVNSNKWLIRQEQGLSKIGLFLTVTINPNTFAQPHAHDIGTEEIWAPLDGTVTFMLGKQLRTMDVGEAYLIPPDSKTPHANFNSTDTPVKMIYIGLFGQE
;
A
#
# COMPACT_ATOMS: atom_id res chain seq x y z
N MET A 1 40.70 19.90 47.48
CA MET A 1 39.42 19.45 46.94
C MET A 1 39.26 19.99 45.49
N LYS A 2 39.69 19.20 44.52
CA LYS A 2 39.56 19.55 43.08
C LYS A 2 38.25 18.96 42.56
N LYS A 3 37.30 19.78 42.13
CA LYS A 3 36.07 19.35 41.49
C LYS A 3 36.39 18.94 40.05
N LEU A 4 36.15 17.66 39.74
CA LEU A 4 36.24 17.10 38.40
C LEU A 4 34.94 17.47 37.68
N LEU A 5 35.06 18.33 36.66
CA LEU A 5 33.95 18.67 35.78
C LEU A 5 33.91 17.61 34.68
N VAL A 6 32.93 16.72 34.74
CA VAL A 6 32.64 15.77 33.63
C VAL A 6 31.81 16.53 32.61
N VAL A 7 32.44 16.89 31.50
CA VAL A 7 31.74 17.42 30.33
C VAL A 7 31.21 16.19 29.55
N LEU A 8 29.91 15.92 29.63
CA LEU A 8 29.23 15.01 28.72
C LEU A 8 29.19 15.71 27.34
N LEU A 9 30.07 15.26 26.46
CA LEU A 9 29.95 15.58 25.03
C LEU A 9 28.82 14.73 24.46
N VAL A 10 27.63 15.30 24.35
CA VAL A 10 26.55 14.73 23.55
C VAL A 10 26.94 14.96 22.09
N LEU A 11 27.56 13.97 21.48
CA LEU A 11 27.70 13.91 20.03
C LEU A 11 26.30 13.72 19.42
N SER A 12 25.67 14.83 19.09
CA SER A 12 24.58 14.84 18.15
C SER A 12 25.16 14.43 16.79
N LEU A 13 25.07 13.14 16.46
CA LEU A 13 25.23 12.68 15.10
C LEU A 13 24.19 13.45 14.26
N PRO A 14 24.58 14.10 13.16
CA PRO A 14 23.58 14.63 12.25
C PRO A 14 22.77 13.43 11.76
N LEU A 15 21.46 13.44 12.02
CA LEU A 15 20.55 12.78 11.10
C LEU A 15 20.95 13.31 9.72
N VAL A 16 21.48 12.45 8.89
CA VAL A 16 21.56 12.71 7.46
C VAL A 16 20.11 12.74 7.01
N ALA A 17 19.46 13.87 7.20
CA ALA A 17 18.32 14.26 6.42
C ALA A 17 18.89 14.36 5.01
N PHE A 18 18.63 13.36 4.18
CA PHE A 18 18.83 13.47 2.76
C PHE A 18 18.08 14.71 2.33
N ALA A 19 18.81 15.80 2.04
CA ALA A 19 18.27 16.98 1.41
C ALA A 19 17.93 16.56 -0.02
N GLN A 20 16.73 16.02 -0.22
CA GLN A 20 16.16 15.93 -1.54
C GLN A 20 16.19 17.32 -2.16
N GLU A 21 16.82 17.44 -3.32
CA GLU A 21 16.65 18.64 -4.13
C GLU A 21 15.15 18.84 -4.36
N LYS A 22 14.67 20.05 -4.04
CA LYS A 22 13.26 20.43 -4.24
C LYS A 22 12.94 20.42 -5.72
N GLY A 23 12.48 19.31 -6.23
CA GLY A 23 12.20 19.10 -7.64
C GLY A 23 10.98 18.23 -7.88
N GLU A 24 10.94 17.63 -9.03
CA GLU A 24 9.87 16.78 -9.55
C GLU A 24 9.51 15.55 -8.66
N LEU A 25 10.43 15.13 -7.78
CA LEU A 25 10.30 13.98 -6.87
C LEU A 25 9.23 14.15 -5.79
N ASP A 26 8.98 15.36 -5.30
CA ASP A 26 8.03 15.61 -4.20
C ASP A 26 6.60 15.15 -4.52
N ARG A 27 6.22 15.12 -5.80
CA ARG A 27 4.88 14.72 -6.24
C ARG A 27 4.66 13.20 -6.26
N TYR A 28 5.72 12.41 -6.17
CA TYR A 28 5.66 10.95 -6.19
C TYR A 28 5.91 10.30 -4.83
N ASN A 29 6.09 11.11 -3.79
CA ASN A 29 6.38 10.64 -2.44
C ASN A 29 5.31 11.12 -1.47
N LEU A 30 4.83 10.24 -0.61
CA LEU A 30 4.00 10.60 0.53
C LEU A 30 4.89 10.96 1.74
N ASP A 31 4.34 11.66 2.74
CA ASP A 31 5.07 12.05 3.95
C ASP A 31 5.70 10.84 4.65
N PRO A 32 7.03 10.79 4.81
CA PRO A 32 7.71 9.64 5.41
C PRO A 32 7.62 9.59 6.93
N LYS A 33 7.11 10.65 7.59
CA LYS A 33 7.05 10.72 9.05
C LYS A 33 6.11 9.64 9.60
N PRO A 34 6.40 9.11 10.80
CA PRO A 34 5.48 8.24 11.51
C PRO A 34 4.12 8.90 11.74
N PHE A 35 3.09 8.09 11.99
CA PHE A 35 1.80 8.57 12.43
C PHE A 35 1.94 9.39 13.72
N ASP A 36 1.44 10.62 13.68
CA ASP A 36 1.40 11.53 14.82
C ASP A 36 -0.07 11.89 15.14
N PRO A 37 -0.65 11.35 16.23
CA PRO A 37 -2.05 11.58 16.56
C PRO A 37 -2.40 13.05 16.87
N ALA A 38 -1.41 13.92 17.02
CA ALA A 38 -1.63 15.36 17.17
C ALA A 38 -1.81 16.10 15.83
N VAL A 39 -1.47 15.44 14.72
CA VAL A 39 -1.48 16.02 13.37
C VAL A 39 -2.26 15.16 12.39
N ASP A 40 -2.04 13.84 12.43
CA ASP A 40 -2.65 12.90 11.50
C ASP A 40 -4.02 12.46 12.01
N PRO A 41 -5.08 12.54 11.21
CA PRO A 41 -6.38 12.01 11.59
C PRO A 41 -6.32 10.51 11.90
N GLU A 42 -6.99 10.10 12.95
CA GLU A 42 -7.18 8.67 13.26
C GLU A 42 -8.17 8.06 12.26
N GLY A 43 -7.67 7.29 11.29
CA GLY A 43 -8.45 6.76 10.17
C GLY A 43 -9.66 5.91 10.60
N SER A 44 -9.56 5.19 11.71
CA SER A 44 -10.65 4.38 12.25
C SER A 44 -11.88 5.22 12.63
N MET A 45 -11.69 6.50 12.96
CA MET A 45 -12.80 7.43 13.28
C MET A 45 -13.59 7.85 12.03
N PHE A 46 -12.98 7.75 10.84
CA PHE A 46 -13.61 8.07 9.57
C PHE A 46 -14.33 6.89 8.91
N MET A 47 -14.35 5.74 9.57
CA MET A 47 -14.94 4.49 9.09
C MET A 47 -16.00 3.99 10.06
N ASN A 48 -17.08 3.39 9.54
CA ASN A 48 -18.03 2.66 10.35
C ASN A 48 -18.72 1.55 9.54
N ASN A 49 -19.21 0.51 10.23
CA ASN A 49 -20.04 -0.53 9.65
C ASN A 49 -21.46 -0.44 10.21
N TRP A 50 -22.46 -0.60 9.37
CA TRP A 50 -23.85 -0.49 9.81
C TRP A 50 -24.21 -1.45 10.97
N ARG A 51 -23.52 -2.61 11.06
CA ARG A 51 -23.74 -3.61 12.12
C ARG A 51 -23.32 -3.11 13.51
N GLU A 52 -22.49 -2.07 13.55
CA GLU A 52 -22.03 -1.44 14.80
C GLU A 52 -22.97 -0.34 15.29
N SER A 53 -24.04 -0.04 14.54
CA SER A 53 -24.97 1.04 14.84
C SER A 53 -26.31 0.53 15.34
N ALA A 54 -27.00 1.36 16.11
CA ALA A 54 -28.32 1.03 16.60
C ALA A 54 -29.37 1.00 15.47
N ARG A 55 -30.22 -0.01 15.49
CA ARG A 55 -31.36 -0.12 14.57
C ARG A 55 -32.43 0.92 14.91
N ARG A 56 -32.96 1.58 13.90
CA ARG A 56 -34.22 2.35 14.01
C ARG A 56 -35.22 1.89 12.94
N THR A 57 -36.47 2.21 13.12
CA THR A 57 -37.53 1.96 12.13
C THR A 57 -37.96 3.27 11.52
N VAL A 58 -37.90 3.38 10.21
CA VAL A 58 -38.38 4.55 9.47
C VAL A 58 -39.45 4.12 8.46
N PHE A 59 -40.25 5.07 8.00
CA PHE A 59 -41.36 4.82 7.06
C PHE A 59 -42.22 3.61 7.43
N GLY A 60 -42.46 3.42 8.73
CA GLY A 60 -43.31 2.38 9.29
C GLY A 60 -42.65 0.99 9.38
N ASN A 61 -42.09 0.46 8.30
CA ASN A 61 -41.57 -0.90 8.27
C ASN A 61 -40.09 -1.03 7.83
N LEU A 62 -39.45 0.03 7.37
CA LEU A 62 -38.03 -0.02 6.94
C LEU A 62 -37.12 0.02 8.17
N SER A 63 -36.34 -1.02 8.35
CA SER A 63 -35.24 -1.03 9.33
C SER A 63 -34.06 -0.28 8.76
N GLU A 64 -33.46 0.60 9.55
CA GLU A 64 -32.35 1.45 9.12
C GLU A 64 -31.26 1.52 10.19
N TRP A 65 -30.00 1.55 9.75
CA TRP A 65 -28.79 1.68 10.58
C TRP A 65 -27.88 2.75 10.00
N ASP A 66 -27.37 3.61 10.85
CA ASP A 66 -26.38 4.61 10.44
C ASP A 66 -25.05 3.95 10.07
N ILE A 67 -24.38 4.48 9.05
CA ILE A 67 -22.99 4.15 8.72
C ILE A 67 -22.16 5.41 8.98
N LEU A 68 -22.46 6.49 8.27
CA LEU A 68 -21.83 7.79 8.50
C LEU A 68 -22.89 8.84 8.82
N THR A 69 -22.55 9.76 9.73
CA THR A 69 -23.44 10.79 10.25
C THR A 69 -22.77 12.17 10.18
N PRO A 70 -23.51 13.26 10.33
CA PRO A 70 -22.94 14.61 10.32
C PRO A 70 -21.79 14.75 11.32
N SER A 71 -20.80 15.54 10.93
CA SER A 71 -19.68 15.89 11.79
C SER A 71 -20.16 16.60 13.05
N ASP A 72 -19.51 16.31 14.16
CA ASP A 72 -19.73 16.95 15.46
C ASP A 72 -19.03 18.33 15.60
N GLY A 73 -18.48 18.84 14.48
CA GLY A 73 -17.85 20.16 14.37
C GLY A 73 -16.34 20.14 14.15
N ASP A 74 -15.66 19.06 14.53
CA ASP A 74 -14.26 18.84 14.19
C ASP A 74 -14.17 17.86 13.01
N THR A 75 -13.81 18.38 11.82
CA THR A 75 -13.79 17.61 10.58
C THR A 75 -12.49 16.82 10.37
N GLU A 76 -11.45 17.13 11.11
CA GLU A 76 -10.16 16.45 11.05
C GLU A 76 -9.97 15.47 12.21
N HIS A 77 -10.56 15.77 13.39
CA HIS A 77 -10.49 14.94 14.60
C HIS A 77 -11.89 14.72 15.19
N PRO A 78 -12.75 13.92 14.53
CA PRO A 78 -14.11 13.67 15.00
C PRO A 78 -14.11 12.99 16.37
N LYS A 79 -15.08 13.35 17.24
CA LYS A 79 -15.19 12.81 18.60
C LYS A 79 -15.93 11.47 18.64
N ALA A 80 -16.77 11.22 17.63
CA ALA A 80 -17.52 9.99 17.52
C ALA A 80 -17.21 9.29 16.18
N ARG A 81 -17.02 7.99 16.22
CA ARG A 81 -16.74 7.17 15.03
C ARG A 81 -17.86 7.30 14.00
N GLY A 82 -17.50 7.61 12.76
CA GLY A 82 -18.45 7.81 11.66
C GLY A 82 -19.21 9.14 11.67
N ALA A 83 -18.99 10.04 12.65
CA ALA A 83 -19.56 11.38 12.67
C ALA A 83 -18.68 12.36 11.89
N VAL A 84 -18.67 12.24 10.56
CA VAL A 84 -17.67 12.85 9.69
C VAL A 84 -18.24 13.62 8.49
N LEU A 85 -19.54 13.54 8.24
CA LEU A 85 -20.16 14.13 7.06
C LEU A 85 -20.28 15.66 7.18
N THR A 86 -20.04 16.35 6.07
CA THR A 86 -20.09 17.81 5.98
C THR A 86 -20.97 18.32 4.84
N VAL A 87 -21.26 17.47 3.86
CA VAL A 87 -22.03 17.79 2.64
C VAL A 87 -23.35 17.06 2.60
N ILE A 88 -23.35 15.76 2.90
CA ILE A 88 -24.58 14.99 3.02
C ILE A 88 -24.96 14.82 4.50
N ASP A 89 -26.25 14.66 4.76
CA ASP A 89 -26.74 14.54 6.13
C ASP A 89 -26.54 13.13 6.68
N ARG A 90 -26.56 12.09 5.82
CA ARG A 90 -26.51 10.72 6.33
C ARG A 90 -26.20 9.70 5.23
N LEU A 91 -25.42 8.69 5.57
CA LEU A 91 -25.30 7.43 4.84
C LEU A 91 -25.76 6.29 5.74
N THR A 92 -26.77 5.54 5.31
CA THR A 92 -27.38 4.46 6.10
C THR A 92 -27.51 3.16 5.29
N TYR A 93 -27.69 2.06 6.01
CA TYR A 93 -28.12 0.77 5.46
C TYR A 93 -29.57 0.54 5.81
N GLY A 94 -30.39 0.19 4.81
CA GLY A 94 -31.82 -0.08 4.94
C GLY A 94 -32.18 -1.53 4.63
N LEU A 95 -33.12 -2.09 5.35
CA LEU A 95 -33.66 -3.44 5.14
C LEU A 95 -35.19 -3.42 5.28
N LEU A 96 -35.86 -3.91 4.23
CA LEU A 96 -37.30 -4.13 4.22
C LEU A 96 -37.56 -5.64 4.10
N GLU A 97 -38.20 -6.21 5.12
CA GLU A 97 -38.49 -7.65 5.17
C GLU A 97 -39.38 -8.10 4.00
N PRO A 98 -39.32 -9.38 3.59
CA PRO A 98 -40.14 -9.95 2.53
C PRO A 98 -41.65 -9.67 2.73
N GLY A 99 -42.30 -9.25 1.65
CA GLY A 99 -43.73 -8.94 1.67
C GLY A 99 -44.13 -7.70 2.47
N LYS A 100 -43.18 -6.91 2.96
CA LYS A 100 -43.47 -5.65 3.66
C LYS A 100 -43.48 -4.47 2.71
N THR A 101 -44.29 -3.48 3.07
CA THR A 101 -44.40 -2.20 2.37
C THR A 101 -44.16 -1.08 3.38
N THR A 102 -43.39 -0.07 3.00
CA THR A 102 -43.24 1.14 3.82
C THR A 102 -44.56 1.91 3.87
N ALA A 103 -44.81 2.68 4.95
CA ALA A 103 -45.83 3.71 4.92
C ALA A 103 -45.46 4.73 3.81
N PRO A 104 -46.47 5.30 3.13
CA PRO A 104 -46.24 6.42 2.21
C PRO A 104 -45.59 7.59 2.98
N ALA A 105 -44.57 8.19 2.34
CA ALA A 105 -43.84 9.30 2.94
C ALA A 105 -43.56 10.38 1.90
N THR A 106 -43.49 11.62 2.34
CA THR A 106 -43.09 12.78 1.53
C THR A 106 -41.92 13.45 2.23
N LEU A 107 -40.83 13.70 1.50
CA LEU A 107 -39.68 14.44 2.02
C LEU A 107 -39.95 15.96 1.85
N GLU A 108 -39.53 16.77 2.80
CA GLU A 108 -39.75 18.23 2.75
C GLU A 108 -38.46 18.97 2.42
N ASP A 109 -37.43 18.84 3.27
CA ASP A 109 -36.18 19.61 3.19
C ASP A 109 -34.96 18.75 2.82
N GLU A 110 -35.19 17.51 2.46
CA GLU A 110 -34.16 16.56 2.08
C GLU A 110 -34.55 15.75 0.83
N GLN A 111 -33.57 15.18 0.16
CA GLN A 111 -33.83 14.12 -0.82
C GLN A 111 -33.10 12.83 -0.42
N LYS A 112 -33.65 11.71 -0.88
CA LYS A 112 -33.02 10.40 -0.64
C LYS A 112 -32.64 9.70 -1.93
N ILE A 113 -31.45 9.13 -1.92
CA ILE A 113 -30.98 8.25 -2.99
C ILE A 113 -30.92 6.83 -2.41
N PHE A 114 -31.71 5.93 -2.99
CA PHE A 114 -31.76 4.52 -2.63
C PHE A 114 -30.90 3.73 -3.62
N ILE A 115 -29.88 3.02 -3.14
CA ILE A 115 -29.02 2.13 -3.93
C ILE A 115 -29.34 0.71 -3.51
N PHE A 116 -30.11 -0.01 -4.30
CA PHE A 116 -30.55 -1.37 -4.00
C PHE A 116 -29.41 -2.37 -4.24
N VAL A 117 -29.14 -3.22 -3.25
CA VAL A 117 -27.99 -4.13 -3.25
C VAL A 117 -28.35 -5.61 -3.12
N ALA A 118 -29.57 -5.94 -2.68
CA ALA A 118 -30.11 -7.29 -2.72
C ALA A 118 -31.64 -7.29 -2.62
N GLY A 119 -32.25 -8.41 -2.94
CA GLY A 119 -33.72 -8.58 -2.95
C GLY A 119 -34.39 -7.98 -4.18
N GLU A 120 -35.70 -8.12 -4.24
CA GLU A 120 -36.56 -7.59 -5.30
C GLU A 120 -37.75 -6.83 -4.71
N GLY A 121 -38.21 -5.81 -5.43
CA GLY A 121 -39.33 -5.02 -4.98
C GLY A 121 -39.81 -3.99 -6.00
N THR A 122 -40.60 -3.04 -5.52
CA THR A 122 -41.03 -1.87 -6.28
C THR A 122 -40.88 -0.61 -5.44
N ILE A 123 -40.61 0.50 -6.11
CA ILE A 123 -40.75 1.84 -5.54
C ILE A 123 -41.76 2.59 -6.36
N THR A 124 -42.71 3.21 -5.69
CA THR A 124 -43.71 4.08 -6.31
C THR A 124 -43.54 5.49 -5.80
N GLY A 125 -43.40 6.46 -6.68
CA GLY A 125 -43.40 7.90 -6.36
C GLY A 125 -44.45 8.59 -7.20
N ASP A 126 -45.49 9.12 -6.54
CA ASP A 126 -46.68 9.72 -7.15
C ASP A 126 -47.24 8.85 -8.31
N SER A 127 -47.04 9.27 -9.54
CA SER A 127 -47.55 8.59 -10.75
C SER A 127 -46.65 7.50 -11.31
N LYS A 128 -45.41 7.39 -10.81
CA LYS A 128 -44.40 6.50 -11.40
C LYS A 128 -44.03 5.33 -10.50
N THR A 129 -44.13 4.12 -11.03
CA THR A 129 -43.70 2.90 -10.34
C THR A 129 -42.54 2.25 -11.09
N ALA A 130 -41.54 1.81 -10.36
CA ALA A 130 -40.38 1.12 -10.89
C ALA A 130 -40.08 -0.16 -10.13
N LYS A 131 -39.69 -1.21 -10.85
CA LYS A 131 -39.10 -2.41 -10.24
C LYS A 131 -37.71 -2.10 -9.73
N VAL A 132 -37.39 -2.60 -8.53
CA VAL A 132 -36.07 -2.46 -7.91
C VAL A 132 -35.47 -3.82 -7.59
N ARG A 133 -34.16 -3.90 -7.73
CA ARG A 133 -33.32 -5.07 -7.48
C ARG A 133 -31.88 -4.63 -7.33
N GLU A 134 -30.96 -5.54 -7.09
CA GLU A 134 -29.53 -5.23 -7.10
C GLU A 134 -29.13 -4.43 -8.37
N GLY A 135 -28.40 -3.34 -8.15
CA GLY A 135 -27.89 -2.46 -9.19
C GLY A 135 -28.88 -1.41 -9.70
N ILE A 136 -30.04 -1.26 -9.05
CA ILE A 136 -30.94 -0.13 -9.28
C ILE A 136 -30.65 0.98 -8.29
N GLY A 137 -30.58 2.22 -8.79
CA GLY A 137 -30.53 3.44 -7.98
C GLY A 137 -31.76 4.30 -8.24
N VAL A 138 -32.32 4.89 -7.18
CA VAL A 138 -33.50 5.74 -7.29
C VAL A 138 -33.30 7.02 -6.49
N VAL A 139 -33.46 8.17 -7.17
CA VAL A 139 -33.49 9.49 -6.53
C VAL A 139 -34.94 9.86 -6.26
N VAL A 140 -35.24 10.16 -5.00
CA VAL A 140 -36.55 10.66 -4.55
C VAL A 140 -36.34 12.06 -4.02
N ALA A 141 -36.82 13.03 -4.81
CA ALA A 141 -36.71 14.45 -4.49
C ALA A 141 -37.78 14.90 -3.49
N PRO A 142 -37.61 16.05 -2.79
CA PRO A 142 -38.65 16.62 -1.93
C PRO A 142 -39.95 16.86 -2.68
N GLY A 143 -41.06 16.73 -1.97
CA GLY A 143 -42.44 16.89 -2.47
C GLY A 143 -43.01 15.63 -3.14
N ILE A 144 -42.20 14.62 -3.45
CA ILE A 144 -42.67 13.33 -4.02
C ILE A 144 -43.19 12.44 -2.90
N ASN A 145 -44.47 12.02 -2.98
CA ASN A 145 -45.00 10.98 -2.10
C ASN A 145 -44.58 9.60 -2.60
N PHE A 146 -43.81 8.86 -1.81
CA PHE A 146 -43.27 7.58 -2.21
C PHE A 146 -43.56 6.47 -1.20
N LYS A 147 -43.51 5.23 -1.68
CA LYS A 147 -43.47 4.00 -0.90
C LYS A 147 -42.60 2.94 -1.56
N ILE A 148 -42.05 2.04 -0.76
CA ILE A 148 -41.24 0.92 -1.20
C ILE A 148 -41.92 -0.38 -0.76
N GLU A 149 -41.96 -1.38 -1.65
CA GLU A 149 -42.54 -2.69 -1.38
C GLU A 149 -41.47 -3.77 -1.70
N SER A 150 -41.23 -4.67 -0.77
CA SER A 150 -40.44 -5.89 -0.95
C SER A 150 -41.35 -7.00 -1.47
N SER A 151 -41.05 -7.53 -2.66
CA SER A 151 -41.88 -8.55 -3.34
C SER A 151 -41.19 -9.90 -3.50
N GLY A 152 -39.89 -10.00 -3.23
CA GLY A 152 -39.14 -11.24 -3.27
C GLY A 152 -39.25 -12.07 -1.97
N ASP A 153 -38.64 -13.25 -1.97
CA ASP A 153 -38.55 -14.14 -0.80
C ASP A 153 -37.39 -13.72 0.14
N GLU A 154 -36.47 -12.91 -0.37
CA GLU A 154 -35.33 -12.35 0.38
C GLU A 154 -35.60 -10.90 0.77
N PRO A 155 -35.05 -10.40 1.89
CA PRO A 155 -35.15 -9.01 2.26
C PRO A 155 -34.65 -8.08 1.16
N LEU A 156 -35.41 -7.00 0.90
CA LEU A 156 -34.95 -5.93 0.03
C LEU A 156 -34.00 -5.03 0.81
N THR A 157 -32.72 -5.00 0.41
CA THR A 157 -31.69 -4.23 1.09
C THR A 157 -31.10 -3.13 0.22
N MET A 158 -30.71 -2.03 0.86
CA MET A 158 -30.28 -0.84 0.16
C MET A 158 -29.34 0.02 1.02
N TYR A 159 -28.47 0.78 0.37
CA TYR A 159 -27.86 1.95 0.99
C TYR A 159 -28.73 3.17 0.71
N ILE A 160 -28.79 4.08 1.66
CA ILE A 160 -29.61 5.28 1.58
C ILE A 160 -28.71 6.48 1.84
N VAL A 161 -28.59 7.35 0.85
CA VAL A 161 -27.92 8.64 0.98
C VAL A 161 -28.98 9.71 1.20
N THR A 162 -28.82 10.50 2.25
CA THR A 162 -29.67 11.64 2.52
C THR A 162 -28.91 12.91 2.22
N GLU A 163 -29.39 13.70 1.29
CA GLU A 163 -28.81 14.99 0.90
C GLU A 163 -29.69 16.14 1.38
N PRO A 164 -29.09 17.21 1.94
CA PRO A 164 -29.81 18.47 2.17
C PRO A 164 -30.10 19.12 0.83
N ILE A 165 -31.12 19.98 0.81
CA ILE A 165 -31.53 20.74 -0.37
C ILE A 165 -30.89 22.13 -0.32
N PRO A 166 -29.91 22.44 -1.20
CA PRO A 166 -29.31 23.77 -1.26
C PRO A 166 -30.29 24.83 -1.76
N ASP A 167 -30.07 26.08 -1.33
CA ASP A 167 -30.82 27.22 -1.84
C ASP A 167 -30.76 27.30 -3.37
N GLY A 168 -31.94 27.45 -4.00
CA GLY A 168 -32.05 27.56 -5.46
C GLY A 168 -31.96 26.24 -6.22
N PHE A 169 -31.92 25.11 -5.52
CA PHE A 169 -31.99 23.80 -6.17
C PHE A 169 -33.41 23.56 -6.69
N GLU A 170 -33.54 23.09 -7.94
CA GLU A 170 -34.80 22.72 -8.56
C GLU A 170 -35.00 21.20 -8.49
N PRO A 171 -35.85 20.68 -7.58
CA PRO A 171 -36.05 19.24 -7.44
C PRO A 171 -36.72 18.61 -8.66
N ASN A 172 -36.41 17.34 -8.90
CA ASN A 172 -37.13 16.53 -9.88
C ASN A 172 -38.62 16.39 -9.45
N LYS A 173 -39.50 16.38 -10.44
CA LYS A 173 -40.97 16.23 -10.21
C LYS A 173 -41.41 14.77 -10.18
N GLU A 174 -40.55 13.84 -10.56
CA GLU A 174 -40.76 12.39 -10.55
C GLU A 174 -39.53 11.70 -10.01
N ILE A 175 -39.69 10.46 -9.51
CA ILE A 175 -38.56 9.63 -9.15
C ILE A 175 -37.65 9.37 -10.37
N VAL A 176 -36.34 9.51 -10.19
CA VAL A 176 -35.33 9.17 -11.21
C VAL A 176 -34.79 7.78 -10.93
N VAL A 177 -34.91 6.88 -11.91
CA VAL A 177 -34.50 5.49 -11.79
C VAL A 177 -33.35 5.21 -12.73
N LYS A 178 -32.29 4.66 -12.22
CA LYS A 178 -31.07 4.29 -12.97
C LYS A 178 -30.82 2.78 -12.79
N ASP A 179 -30.34 2.16 -13.87
CA ASP A 179 -29.91 0.76 -13.85
C ASP A 179 -28.40 0.70 -14.09
N GLU A 180 -27.68 0.14 -13.14
CA GLU A 180 -26.22 -0.08 -13.27
C GLU A 180 -25.89 -0.90 -14.50
N LYS A 181 -26.71 -1.91 -14.86
CA LYS A 181 -26.48 -2.78 -16.02
C LYS A 181 -26.53 -2.01 -17.34
N GLY A 182 -27.33 -0.95 -17.43
CA GLY A 182 -27.42 -0.07 -18.60
C GLY A 182 -26.36 1.01 -18.64
N THR A 183 -25.61 1.23 -17.57
CA THR A 183 -24.59 2.27 -17.49
C THR A 183 -23.26 1.76 -18.03
N LYS A 184 -22.64 2.51 -18.94
CA LYS A 184 -21.33 2.17 -19.50
C LYS A 184 -20.23 2.29 -18.46
N TRP A 185 -19.24 1.43 -18.56
CA TRP A 185 -17.98 1.59 -17.85
C TRP A 185 -17.27 2.86 -18.33
N SER A 186 -16.73 3.61 -17.41
CA SER A 186 -15.73 4.62 -17.70
C SER A 186 -14.37 3.95 -17.58
N SER A 187 -13.65 3.93 -18.70
CA SER A 187 -12.30 3.36 -18.79
C SER A 187 -11.23 4.44 -18.72
N ASN A 188 -11.55 5.60 -18.15
CA ASN A 188 -10.50 6.57 -17.87
C ASN A 188 -9.64 5.98 -16.77
N ASP A 189 -8.42 5.64 -17.10
CA ASP A 189 -7.38 5.13 -16.22
C ASP A 189 -6.92 6.17 -15.18
N VAL A 190 -7.86 6.97 -14.71
CA VAL A 190 -7.72 7.86 -13.58
C VAL A 190 -7.61 6.98 -12.35
N HIS A 191 -6.65 7.26 -11.50
CA HIS A 191 -6.40 6.46 -10.29
C HIS A 191 -6.00 5.00 -10.57
N TRP A 192 -5.26 4.77 -11.66
CA TRP A 192 -4.57 3.52 -12.05
C TRP A 192 -5.49 2.39 -12.51
N SER A 193 -6.19 1.74 -11.60
CA SER A 193 -6.81 0.44 -11.87
C SER A 193 -8.31 0.40 -11.71
N HIS A 194 -8.97 1.53 -11.56
CA HIS A 194 -10.42 1.53 -11.34
C HIS A 194 -11.19 1.32 -12.64
N ASN A 195 -12.19 0.46 -12.57
CA ASN A 195 -13.29 0.45 -13.52
C ASN A 195 -14.52 0.97 -12.79
N TYR A 196 -15.00 2.14 -13.11
CA TYR A 196 -16.16 2.75 -12.48
C TYR A 196 -17.28 3.06 -13.46
N LYS A 197 -18.49 3.19 -12.97
CA LYS A 197 -19.64 3.69 -13.71
C LYS A 197 -20.08 5.00 -13.09
N ASN A 198 -20.17 6.05 -13.89
CA ASN A 198 -20.84 7.28 -13.49
C ASN A 198 -22.34 7.01 -13.51
N PHE A 199 -22.86 6.49 -12.41
CA PHE A 199 -24.17 5.86 -12.33
C PHE A 199 -25.29 6.87 -12.12
N ILE A 200 -25.16 7.71 -11.10
CA ILE A 200 -26.04 8.82 -10.79
C ILE A 200 -25.17 10.08 -10.66
N ASN A 201 -25.58 11.17 -11.25
CA ASN A 201 -24.83 12.41 -11.22
C ASN A 201 -25.76 13.65 -11.13
N SER A 202 -25.20 14.84 -11.13
CA SER A 202 -25.94 16.09 -11.00
C SER A 202 -27.02 16.28 -12.07
N ARG A 203 -26.87 15.70 -13.28
CA ARG A 203 -27.92 15.75 -14.32
C ARG A 203 -29.12 14.85 -13.99
N ASP A 204 -28.93 13.89 -13.11
CA ASP A 204 -30.00 13.01 -12.61
C ASP A 204 -30.70 13.62 -11.37
N GLY A 205 -30.29 14.82 -10.94
CA GLY A 205 -30.90 15.57 -9.86
C GLY A 205 -30.29 15.33 -8.48
N LEU A 206 -28.97 15.01 -8.39
CA LEU A 206 -28.29 15.07 -7.10
C LEU A 206 -28.26 16.51 -6.60
N ALA A 207 -28.61 16.72 -5.33
CA ALA A 207 -28.69 18.05 -4.73
C ALA A 207 -27.36 18.53 -4.16
N ALA A 208 -26.64 17.65 -3.48
CA ALA A 208 -25.40 17.97 -2.79
C ALA A 208 -24.18 17.28 -3.40
N MET A 209 -24.29 16.03 -3.77
CA MET A 209 -23.21 15.29 -4.43
C MET A 209 -23.14 15.60 -5.93
N THR A 210 -21.96 15.47 -6.52
CA THR A 210 -21.74 15.68 -7.96
C THR A 210 -21.82 14.40 -8.77
N GLY A 211 -21.54 13.26 -8.16
CA GLY A 211 -21.60 11.96 -8.81
C GLY A 211 -21.40 10.80 -7.85
N MET A 212 -21.92 9.65 -8.27
CA MET A 212 -21.77 8.39 -7.52
C MET A 212 -21.91 7.18 -8.44
N GLY A 213 -21.30 6.08 -8.05
CA GLY A 213 -21.44 4.84 -8.79
C GLY A 213 -20.57 3.69 -8.28
N PRO A 214 -20.80 2.49 -8.81
CA PRO A 214 -20.01 1.32 -8.48
C PRO A 214 -18.62 1.39 -9.11
N VAL A 215 -17.66 0.87 -8.37
CA VAL A 215 -16.26 0.72 -8.76
C VAL A 215 -15.85 -0.74 -8.55
N TRP A 216 -15.23 -1.32 -9.55
CA TRP A 216 -14.68 -2.67 -9.47
C TRP A 216 -13.15 -2.62 -9.42
N TYR A 217 -12.59 -3.30 -8.45
CA TYR A 217 -11.16 -3.56 -8.35
C TYR A 217 -10.89 -5.00 -8.75
N MET A 218 -10.10 -5.18 -9.80
CA MET A 218 -9.66 -6.51 -10.23
C MET A 218 -8.64 -7.09 -9.23
N PRO A 219 -8.43 -8.40 -9.20
CA PRO A 219 -7.39 -9.03 -8.40
C PRO A 219 -6.02 -8.38 -8.60
N GLY A 220 -5.27 -8.22 -7.51
CA GLY A 220 -3.91 -7.69 -7.55
C GLY A 220 -3.82 -6.21 -7.99
N THR A 221 -4.84 -5.40 -7.71
CA THR A 221 -4.84 -3.98 -8.08
C THR A 221 -4.93 -3.06 -6.88
N ILE A 222 -4.38 -1.87 -7.07
CA ILE A 222 -4.39 -0.79 -6.10
C ILE A 222 -4.85 0.49 -6.78
N GLY A 223 -5.69 1.27 -6.13
CA GLY A 223 -5.97 2.65 -6.56
C GLY A 223 -4.79 3.56 -6.26
N GLN A 224 -4.67 4.65 -7.01
CA GLN A 224 -3.65 5.65 -6.75
C GLN A 224 -3.79 6.20 -5.32
N PRO A 225 -2.77 6.13 -4.48
CA PRO A 225 -2.74 6.90 -3.24
C PRO A 225 -2.73 8.39 -3.51
N HIS A 226 -3.75 9.11 -3.05
CA HIS A 226 -3.89 10.56 -3.24
C HIS A 226 -4.72 11.18 -2.11
N THR A 227 -4.74 12.52 -2.04
CA THR A 227 -5.34 13.30 -0.96
C THR A 227 -6.46 14.19 -1.46
N HIS A 228 -7.39 14.54 -0.58
CA HIS A 228 -8.40 15.57 -0.80
C HIS A 228 -8.38 16.61 0.31
N GLY A 229 -8.64 17.88 -0.04
CA GLY A 229 -8.85 18.97 0.90
C GLY A 229 -10.27 19.52 0.79
N ASP A 230 -10.66 20.39 1.73
CA ASP A 230 -11.92 21.11 1.61
C ASP A 230 -12.04 21.86 0.27
N PRO A 231 -13.23 21.92 -0.35
CA PRO A 231 -14.54 21.42 0.13
C PRO A 231 -14.92 20.03 -0.43
N VAL A 232 -13.96 19.20 -0.79
CA VAL A 232 -14.26 17.86 -1.35
C VAL A 232 -14.73 16.92 -0.25
N GLU A 233 -15.90 16.33 -0.43
CA GLU A 233 -16.36 15.19 0.37
C GLU A 233 -16.39 13.96 -0.53
N GLU A 234 -15.55 12.98 -0.23
CA GLU A 234 -15.50 11.71 -0.92
C GLU A 234 -15.70 10.55 0.04
N ILE A 235 -16.64 9.68 -0.32
CA ILE A 235 -17.08 8.55 0.50
C ILE A 235 -17.03 7.28 -0.32
N TRP A 236 -16.53 6.21 0.30
CA TRP A 236 -16.48 4.87 -0.26
C TRP A 236 -17.18 3.89 0.65
N PHE A 237 -17.91 2.92 0.10
CA PHE A 237 -18.45 1.80 0.86
C PHE A 237 -18.31 0.47 0.14
N ALA A 238 -18.03 -0.58 0.91
CA ALA A 238 -17.82 -1.92 0.40
C ALA A 238 -19.15 -2.63 0.14
N LEU A 239 -19.34 -3.14 -1.08
CA LEU A 239 -20.53 -3.89 -1.49
C LEU A 239 -20.27 -5.39 -1.53
N LYS A 240 -19.14 -5.83 -2.10
CA LYS A 240 -18.82 -7.25 -2.29
C LYS A 240 -17.33 -7.49 -2.18
N GLY A 241 -16.94 -8.54 -1.49
CA GLY A 241 -15.57 -8.93 -1.24
C GLY A 241 -14.94 -8.16 -0.08
N ASP A 242 -13.87 -8.70 0.46
CA ASP A 242 -13.10 -8.05 1.52
C ASP A 242 -12.11 -7.08 0.88
N THR A 243 -12.37 -5.81 1.09
CA THR A 243 -11.52 -4.72 0.63
C THR A 243 -10.57 -4.31 1.73
N THR A 244 -9.40 -3.85 1.36
CA THR A 244 -8.51 -3.15 2.26
C THR A 244 -8.35 -1.71 1.81
N VAL A 245 -8.12 -0.81 2.77
CA VAL A 245 -7.96 0.61 2.50
C VAL A 245 -6.74 1.16 3.22
N LEU A 246 -5.94 1.93 2.50
CA LEU A 246 -4.98 2.85 3.08
C LEU A 246 -5.73 4.15 3.38
N LEU A 247 -5.70 4.61 4.62
CA LEU A 247 -6.27 5.88 5.03
C LEU A 247 -5.26 6.62 5.92
N GLY A 248 -4.67 7.67 5.37
CA GLY A 248 -3.50 8.31 5.97
C GLY A 248 -2.29 7.37 5.97
N LYS A 249 -1.76 7.14 7.15
CA LYS A 249 -0.62 6.24 7.41
C LYS A 249 -1.07 4.90 8.02
N GLN A 250 -2.36 4.61 7.94
CA GLN A 250 -2.99 3.45 8.56
C GLN A 250 -3.66 2.56 7.51
N TYR A 251 -3.68 1.27 7.78
CA TYR A 251 -4.20 0.24 6.88
C TYR A 251 -5.34 -0.52 7.57
N PHE A 252 -6.48 -0.65 6.87
CA PHE A 252 -7.70 -1.20 7.46
C PHE A 252 -8.31 -2.27 6.56
N HIS A 253 -8.86 -3.32 7.18
CA HIS A 253 -9.82 -4.21 6.54
C HIS A 253 -11.20 -3.59 6.50
N MET A 254 -11.86 -3.72 5.37
CA MET A 254 -13.15 -3.11 5.11
C MET A 254 -14.12 -4.15 4.53
N PRO A 255 -14.77 -4.94 5.42
CA PRO A 255 -15.76 -5.93 4.99
C PRO A 255 -17.01 -5.24 4.43
N PRO A 256 -17.85 -5.97 3.63
CA PRO A 256 -19.11 -5.45 3.13
C PRO A 256 -20.00 -4.84 4.23
N GLY A 257 -20.55 -3.69 3.94
CA GLY A 257 -21.33 -2.90 4.92
C GLY A 257 -20.55 -1.80 5.64
N THR A 258 -19.25 -1.74 5.43
CA THR A 258 -18.40 -0.65 5.93
C THR A 258 -18.34 0.49 4.92
N ALA A 259 -18.34 1.71 5.43
CA ALA A 259 -18.04 2.91 4.65
C ALA A 259 -16.97 3.75 5.33
N TYR A 260 -16.25 4.53 4.55
CA TYR A 260 -15.36 5.56 5.06
C TYR A 260 -15.48 6.86 4.27
N LYS A 261 -15.19 7.97 4.94
CA LYS A 261 -14.99 9.29 4.32
C LYS A 261 -13.50 9.61 4.37
N ILE A 262 -12.99 10.26 3.33
CA ILE A 262 -11.61 10.73 3.31
C ILE A 262 -11.49 11.96 4.21
N PRO A 263 -10.53 12.00 5.15
CA PRO A 263 -10.26 13.19 5.95
C PRO A 263 -9.92 14.41 5.08
N PRO A 264 -10.53 15.58 5.32
CA PRO A 264 -10.42 16.74 4.43
C PRO A 264 -9.14 17.57 4.67
N THR A 265 -8.06 16.95 5.11
CA THR A 265 -6.83 17.62 5.53
C THR A 265 -5.97 18.16 4.37
N GLY A 266 -6.18 17.64 3.16
CA GLY A 266 -5.31 17.92 2.02
C GLY A 266 -3.97 17.15 2.02
N PHE A 267 -3.66 16.42 3.10
CA PHE A 267 -2.43 15.62 3.20
C PHE A 267 -2.67 14.15 3.60
N THR A 268 -3.87 13.80 4.02
CA THR A 268 -4.22 12.40 4.32
C THR A 268 -4.48 11.65 3.03
N GLY A 269 -3.56 10.77 2.65
CA GLY A 269 -3.70 9.92 1.48
C GLY A 269 -4.73 8.82 1.71
N HIS A 270 -5.42 8.42 0.64
CA HIS A 270 -6.27 7.23 0.65
C HIS A 270 -6.02 6.37 -0.57
N SER A 271 -6.28 5.07 -0.45
CA SER A 271 -6.26 4.13 -1.58
C SER A 271 -7.06 2.89 -1.23
N ASN A 272 -7.84 2.40 -2.20
CA ASN A 272 -8.49 1.10 -2.09
C ASN A 272 -7.61 0.02 -2.73
N ILE A 273 -7.54 -1.14 -2.10
CA ILE A 273 -6.59 -2.19 -2.43
C ILE A 273 -7.35 -3.51 -2.55
N ASN A 274 -7.13 -4.23 -3.65
CA ASN A 274 -7.56 -5.60 -3.81
C ASN A 274 -6.34 -6.52 -3.91
N ALA A 275 -5.91 -7.05 -2.78
CA ALA A 275 -4.84 -8.04 -2.71
C ALA A 275 -5.35 -9.50 -2.81
N SER A 276 -6.65 -9.71 -3.01
CA SER A 276 -7.26 -11.03 -3.17
C SER A 276 -7.22 -11.52 -4.62
N ASP A 277 -7.58 -12.79 -4.83
CA ASP A 277 -7.69 -13.41 -6.15
C ASP A 277 -9.08 -13.20 -6.80
N GLU A 278 -10.01 -12.52 -6.10
CA GLU A 278 -11.37 -12.29 -6.57
C GLU A 278 -11.65 -10.81 -6.80
N PRO A 279 -12.48 -10.43 -7.79
CA PRO A 279 -12.89 -9.05 -7.97
C PRO A 279 -13.72 -8.55 -6.78
N ILE A 280 -13.42 -7.36 -6.30
CA ILE A 280 -14.21 -6.68 -5.26
C ILE A 280 -15.04 -5.55 -5.87
N LYS A 281 -16.19 -5.28 -5.26
CA LYS A 281 -17.10 -4.20 -5.68
C LYS A 281 -17.27 -3.21 -4.54
N MET A 282 -16.94 -1.97 -4.83
CA MET A 282 -17.18 -0.83 -3.95
C MET A 282 -18.17 0.13 -4.60
N PHE A 283 -18.67 1.05 -3.82
CA PHE A 283 -19.44 2.17 -4.32
C PHE A 283 -18.79 3.47 -3.87
N TRP A 284 -18.65 4.39 -4.80
CA TRP A 284 -18.05 5.69 -4.64
C TRP A 284 -19.08 6.79 -4.77
N MET A 285 -18.96 7.83 -3.96
CA MET A 285 -19.69 9.07 -4.15
C MET A 285 -18.81 10.26 -3.77
N MET A 286 -19.00 11.37 -4.47
CA MET A 286 -18.18 12.57 -4.27
C MET A 286 -18.97 13.85 -4.49
N ARG A 287 -18.73 14.83 -3.63
CA ARG A 287 -18.88 16.25 -3.91
C ARG A 287 -17.54 16.78 -4.40
N GLY A 288 -17.40 16.98 -5.70
CA GLY A 288 -16.27 17.68 -6.29
C GLY A 288 -16.43 19.19 -6.19
N GLY A 289 -15.32 19.90 -6.21
CA GLY A 289 -15.27 21.36 -6.25
C GLY A 289 -13.92 21.85 -6.73
N PRO A 290 -13.73 23.14 -6.99
CA PRO A 290 -12.43 23.69 -7.21
C PRO A 290 -11.64 23.49 -5.91
N THR A 291 -10.81 22.44 -5.89
CA THR A 291 -9.82 22.28 -4.84
C THR A 291 -8.91 23.50 -4.93
N GLU A 292 -8.97 24.37 -3.94
CA GLU A 292 -7.87 25.27 -3.72
C GLU A 292 -6.65 24.37 -3.53
N LYS A 293 -5.69 24.46 -4.46
CA LYS A 293 -4.36 23.83 -4.32
C LYS A 293 -3.61 24.48 -3.16
N LYS A 294 -4.21 24.52 -1.98
CA LYS A 294 -3.58 24.98 -0.76
C LYS A 294 -2.62 23.89 -0.32
N GLY A 295 -1.42 24.01 -0.92
CA GLY A 295 -0.22 23.42 -0.38
C GLY A 295 -0.38 21.95 0.02
N PHE A 296 -0.41 21.05 -0.96
CA PHE A 296 -0.02 19.67 -0.65
C PHE A 296 1.35 19.77 0.01
N LYS A 297 1.42 19.65 1.32
CA LYS A 297 2.68 19.61 2.06
C LYS A 297 3.51 18.40 1.67
N TYR A 298 2.90 17.43 1.03
CA TYR A 298 3.46 16.14 0.63
C TYR A 298 3.00 15.83 -0.78
N GLY A 299 3.88 15.27 -1.59
CA GLY A 299 3.60 14.93 -2.98
C GLY A 299 2.42 13.96 -3.13
N GLN A 300 1.64 14.13 -4.19
CA GLN A 300 0.69 13.12 -4.64
C GLN A 300 1.40 12.17 -5.59
N LEU A 301 1.05 10.89 -5.52
CA LEU A 301 1.46 9.96 -6.55
C LEU A 301 0.76 10.32 -7.88
N ASP A 302 1.45 10.08 -9.00
CA ASP A 302 0.89 10.37 -10.32
C ASP A 302 -0.37 9.52 -10.59
N GLY A 303 -1.49 10.17 -10.87
CA GLY A 303 -2.78 9.53 -11.13
C GLY A 303 -3.00 9.04 -12.56
N ASN A 304 -2.06 9.33 -13.47
CA ASN A 304 -2.20 8.93 -14.86
C ASN A 304 -2.05 7.42 -15.04
N ALA A 305 -2.58 6.89 -16.13
CA ALA A 305 -2.32 5.53 -16.56
C ALA A 305 -0.83 5.29 -16.82
N TYR A 306 -0.41 4.02 -16.76
CA TYR A 306 0.94 3.62 -17.13
C TYR A 306 1.29 4.05 -18.56
N ASP A 307 2.38 4.81 -18.71
CA ASP A 307 2.93 5.21 -20.00
C ASP A 307 4.26 4.50 -20.26
N PRO A 308 4.29 3.50 -21.17
CA PRO A 308 5.51 2.75 -21.47
C PRO A 308 6.64 3.59 -22.11
N LYS A 309 6.36 4.84 -22.49
CA LYS A 309 7.38 5.75 -23.04
C LYS A 309 8.17 6.47 -21.97
N THR A 310 7.56 6.67 -20.81
CA THR A 310 8.14 7.50 -19.72
C THR A 310 8.33 6.75 -18.42
N GLU A 311 7.67 5.61 -18.24
CA GLU A 311 7.72 4.81 -17.03
C GLU A 311 8.46 3.49 -17.25
N SER A 312 9.10 3.00 -16.20
CA SER A 312 9.80 1.71 -16.19
C SER A 312 8.82 0.55 -16.30
N ARG A 313 9.22 -0.48 -17.03
CA ARG A 313 8.49 -1.74 -17.11
C ARG A 313 8.83 -2.59 -15.87
N ILE A 314 7.95 -2.58 -14.88
CA ILE A 314 8.21 -3.18 -13.57
C ILE A 314 8.57 -4.68 -13.60
N ASP A 315 8.02 -5.45 -14.55
CA ASP A 315 8.33 -6.88 -14.70
C ASP A 315 9.82 -7.16 -14.92
N MET A 316 10.57 -6.18 -15.43
CA MET A 316 12.01 -6.30 -15.65
C MET A 316 12.80 -6.23 -14.34
N PHE A 317 12.20 -5.61 -13.31
CA PHE A 317 12.79 -5.35 -12.00
C PHE A 317 12.39 -6.36 -10.93
N ILE A 318 11.57 -7.37 -11.29
CA ILE A 318 11.18 -8.47 -10.41
C ILE A 318 11.78 -9.74 -10.99
N SER A 319 12.60 -10.44 -10.21
CA SER A 319 13.29 -11.66 -10.67
C SER A 319 13.51 -12.63 -9.51
N GLY A 320 13.68 -13.92 -9.85
CA GLY A 320 13.94 -14.97 -8.88
C GLY A 320 14.96 -15.99 -9.37
N TYR A 321 15.69 -16.60 -8.44
CA TYR A 321 16.76 -17.53 -8.79
C TYR A 321 16.28 -18.73 -9.62
N LYS A 322 15.02 -19.12 -9.52
CA LYS A 322 14.45 -20.27 -10.26
C LYS A 322 14.39 -20.03 -11.77
N GLU A 323 14.44 -18.78 -12.19
CA GLU A 323 14.37 -18.39 -13.60
C GLU A 323 15.74 -18.43 -14.30
N HIS A 324 16.82 -18.59 -13.54
CA HIS A 324 18.18 -18.50 -14.04
C HIS A 324 18.95 -19.82 -13.97
N MET A 325 19.90 -19.98 -14.86
CA MET A 325 20.80 -21.14 -14.89
C MET A 325 21.76 -21.09 -13.71
N GLN A 326 22.09 -22.29 -13.20
CA GLN A 326 23.08 -22.43 -12.14
C GLN A 326 24.50 -22.42 -12.70
N TYR A 327 25.44 -21.93 -11.90
CA TYR A 327 26.86 -22.01 -12.16
C TYR A 327 27.63 -22.22 -10.85
N SER A 328 28.93 -22.59 -10.95
CA SER A 328 29.75 -22.82 -9.77
C SER A 328 30.73 -21.68 -9.55
N THR A 329 30.80 -21.20 -8.31
CA THR A 329 31.82 -20.25 -7.84
C THR A 329 32.56 -20.84 -6.63
N HIS A 330 33.64 -20.21 -6.20
CA HIS A 330 34.42 -20.66 -5.03
C HIS A 330 34.70 -22.18 -5.02
N GLY A 331 34.79 -22.78 -6.20
CA GLY A 331 35.03 -24.22 -6.40
C GLY A 331 33.79 -25.08 -6.27
N THR A 332 33.00 -24.96 -5.19
CA THR A 332 31.87 -25.85 -4.85
C THR A 332 30.57 -25.12 -4.55
N LEU A 333 30.58 -23.80 -4.44
CA LEU A 333 29.37 -23.02 -4.22
C LEU A 333 28.55 -22.94 -5.51
N ILE A 334 27.30 -23.35 -5.46
CA ILE A 334 26.39 -23.26 -6.62
C ILE A 334 25.55 -22.00 -6.48
N GLU A 335 25.68 -21.11 -7.46
CA GLU A 335 24.93 -19.87 -7.53
C GLU A 335 23.88 -19.88 -8.64
N ARG A 336 22.80 -19.15 -8.44
CA ARG A 336 21.82 -18.74 -9.44
C ARG A 336 21.55 -17.26 -9.27
N ASP A 337 21.64 -16.53 -10.36
CA ASP A 337 21.38 -15.09 -10.34
C ASP A 337 19.94 -14.79 -9.92
N MET A 338 19.78 -13.74 -9.16
CA MET A 338 18.52 -13.02 -8.97
C MET A 338 18.61 -11.71 -9.74
N TYR A 339 19.76 -11.03 -9.65
CA TYR A 339 20.07 -9.85 -10.44
C TYR A 339 21.51 -9.87 -10.94
N THR A 340 21.67 -9.33 -12.17
CA THR A 340 22.97 -9.13 -12.83
C THR A 340 23.13 -7.67 -13.25
N GLN A 341 24.36 -7.29 -13.59
CA GLN A 341 24.65 -5.94 -14.08
C GLN A 341 23.90 -5.63 -15.38
N ASN A 342 23.47 -4.38 -15.48
CA ASN A 342 22.95 -3.77 -16.68
C ASN A 342 23.94 -2.75 -17.21
N GLU A 343 24.49 -3.02 -18.39
CA GLU A 343 25.40 -2.10 -19.09
C GLU A 343 24.65 -1.01 -19.90
N GLY A 344 23.33 -1.15 -20.01
CA GLY A 344 22.46 -0.27 -20.80
C GLY A 344 21.73 0.78 -19.98
N ASP A 345 20.48 1.06 -20.42
CA ASP A 345 19.58 2.00 -19.76
C ASP A 345 19.04 1.39 -18.45
N ALA A 346 19.40 1.98 -17.32
CA ALA A 346 18.99 1.52 -15.99
C ALA A 346 17.46 1.60 -15.77
N ILE A 347 16.77 2.47 -16.50
CA ILE A 347 15.30 2.65 -16.41
C ILE A 347 14.58 1.65 -17.33
N ARG A 348 15.23 1.27 -18.43
CA ARG A 348 14.65 0.39 -19.47
C ARG A 348 15.58 -0.78 -19.81
N PRO A 349 15.79 -1.69 -18.86
CA PRO A 349 16.62 -2.87 -19.12
C PRO A 349 16.02 -3.71 -20.25
N THR A 350 16.87 -4.35 -21.03
CA THR A 350 16.47 -5.25 -22.13
C THR A 350 16.15 -6.65 -21.63
N ASP A 351 16.79 -7.06 -20.55
CA ASP A 351 16.67 -8.41 -20.00
C ASP A 351 16.17 -8.37 -18.55
N ARG A 352 15.23 -9.27 -18.22
CA ARG A 352 14.66 -9.37 -16.87
C ARG A 352 15.74 -9.76 -15.87
N GLY A 353 15.83 -9.01 -14.78
CA GLY A 353 16.83 -9.21 -13.74
C GLY A 353 18.21 -8.63 -14.07
N ALA A 354 18.49 -8.18 -15.31
CA ALA A 354 19.70 -7.44 -15.65
C ALA A 354 19.48 -5.95 -15.35
N VAL A 355 19.47 -5.57 -14.08
CA VAL A 355 19.01 -4.25 -13.59
C VAL A 355 20.04 -3.56 -12.68
N LEU A 356 21.06 -4.26 -12.21
CA LEU A 356 22.08 -3.70 -11.33
C LEU A 356 23.01 -2.75 -12.09
N LYS A 357 23.26 -1.60 -11.52
CA LYS A 357 24.22 -0.63 -12.05
C LYS A 357 25.44 -0.48 -11.15
N TYR A 358 25.27 -0.59 -9.86
CA TYR A 358 26.30 -0.34 -8.86
C TYR A 358 26.78 -1.62 -8.17
N LEU A 359 25.87 -2.57 -7.90
CA LEU A 359 26.25 -3.91 -7.48
C LEU A 359 26.72 -4.75 -8.69
N ASN A 360 27.60 -5.73 -8.42
CA ASN A 360 28.07 -6.67 -9.42
C ASN A 360 27.03 -7.76 -9.70
N ARG A 361 26.54 -8.42 -8.64
CA ARG A 361 25.49 -9.44 -8.72
C ARG A 361 24.76 -9.60 -7.39
N PHE A 362 23.55 -10.11 -7.47
CA PHE A 362 22.79 -10.65 -6.37
C PHE A 362 22.34 -12.07 -6.73
N THR A 363 22.70 -13.06 -5.90
CA THR A 363 22.45 -14.47 -6.18
C THR A 363 21.84 -15.20 -4.99
N HIS A 364 21.17 -16.30 -5.28
CA HIS A 364 20.86 -17.36 -4.32
C HIS A 364 21.91 -18.45 -4.45
N ALA A 365 22.65 -18.67 -3.38
CA ALA A 365 23.76 -19.61 -3.36
C ALA A 365 23.44 -20.85 -2.50
N THR A 366 23.98 -22.00 -2.89
CA THR A 366 23.81 -23.29 -2.22
C THR A 366 25.16 -23.99 -2.06
N LEU A 367 25.48 -24.39 -0.83
CA LEU A 367 26.61 -25.26 -0.52
C LEU A 367 26.08 -26.61 -0.01
N PHE A 368 26.40 -27.69 -0.72
CA PHE A 368 25.85 -29.01 -0.37
C PHE A 368 26.35 -29.55 0.97
N ALA A 369 25.64 -30.54 1.49
CA ALA A 369 25.92 -31.14 2.80
C ALA A 369 27.39 -31.64 2.91
N GLY A 370 28.08 -31.16 3.93
CA GLY A 370 29.46 -31.53 4.22
C GLY A 370 30.54 -30.93 3.26
N ASP A 371 30.12 -30.17 2.22
CA ASP A 371 31.03 -29.49 1.32
C ASP A 371 31.66 -28.23 1.91
N TYR A 372 32.73 -27.79 1.30
CA TYR A 372 33.38 -26.52 1.62
C TYR A 372 33.89 -25.85 0.34
N THR A 373 33.95 -24.54 0.34
CA THR A 373 34.49 -23.76 -0.78
C THR A 373 36.01 -23.94 -0.90
N ALA A 374 36.53 -23.80 -2.10
CA ALA A 374 37.98 -23.61 -2.24
C ALA A 374 38.41 -22.34 -1.49
N PRO A 375 39.64 -22.27 -0.97
CA PRO A 375 40.18 -21.00 -0.47
C PRO A 375 40.08 -19.92 -1.54
N THR A 376 39.35 -18.87 -1.25
CA THR A 376 39.00 -17.80 -2.19
C THR A 376 39.54 -16.46 -1.70
N THR A 377 40.19 -15.72 -2.59
CA THR A 377 40.60 -14.33 -2.37
C THR A 377 39.99 -13.46 -3.46
N LEU A 378 39.14 -12.51 -3.08
CA LEU A 378 38.49 -11.58 -4.00
C LEU A 378 39.47 -10.47 -4.40
N THR A 379 39.57 -10.14 -5.69
CA THR A 379 40.54 -9.16 -6.22
C THR A 379 39.91 -7.79 -6.51
N ASP A 380 38.71 -7.78 -7.03
CA ASP A 380 38.04 -6.56 -7.51
C ASP A 380 36.67 -6.32 -6.85
N THR A 381 36.20 -7.31 -6.11
CA THR A 381 34.92 -7.30 -5.41
C THR A 381 35.08 -7.62 -3.93
N GLN A 382 34.09 -7.37 -3.15
CA GLN A 382 33.85 -7.99 -1.85
C GLN A 382 32.44 -8.57 -1.82
N GLU A 383 32.20 -9.55 -0.96
CA GLU A 383 30.96 -10.31 -0.96
C GLU A 383 30.31 -10.31 0.40
N LEU A 384 29.02 -9.96 0.40
CA LEU A 384 28.14 -9.96 1.54
C LEU A 384 27.20 -11.16 1.46
N PHE A 385 27.19 -11.98 2.51
CA PHE A 385 26.38 -13.18 2.62
C PHE A 385 25.33 -13.04 3.71
N TYR A 386 24.16 -13.64 3.49
CA TYR A 386 23.11 -13.81 4.51
C TYR A 386 22.61 -15.24 4.50
N ILE A 387 22.72 -15.94 5.62
CA ILE A 387 22.35 -17.35 5.73
C ILE A 387 20.84 -17.51 5.86
N LEU A 388 20.23 -18.20 4.89
CA LEU A 388 18.81 -18.51 4.85
C LEU A 388 18.48 -19.81 5.58
N LYS A 389 19.31 -20.85 5.35
CA LYS A 389 19.09 -22.19 5.88
C LYS A 389 20.42 -22.94 6.05
N GLY A 390 20.47 -23.84 7.02
CA GLY A 390 21.64 -24.70 7.28
C GLY A 390 22.59 -24.10 8.32
N GLU A 391 23.61 -24.85 8.66
CA GLU A 391 24.63 -24.45 9.63
C GLU A 391 26.02 -24.74 9.06
N GLY A 392 26.99 -23.94 9.45
CA GLY A 392 28.36 -24.08 8.94
C GLY A 392 29.34 -23.16 9.63
N THR A 393 30.47 -22.93 8.98
CA THR A 393 31.47 -21.96 9.42
C THR A 393 32.03 -21.18 8.25
N VAL A 394 32.42 -19.93 8.50
CA VAL A 394 33.31 -19.19 7.62
C VAL A 394 34.65 -18.94 8.32
N THR A 395 35.75 -19.20 7.64
CA THR A 395 37.11 -19.03 8.17
C THR A 395 37.85 -18.03 7.30
N GLY A 396 38.52 -17.06 7.90
CA GLY A 396 39.34 -16.07 7.21
C GLY A 396 40.14 -15.23 8.20
N GLY A 397 41.35 -14.78 7.82
CA GLY A 397 42.21 -13.98 8.69
C GLY A 397 42.61 -14.68 9.99
N GLY A 398 42.69 -16.01 10.00
CA GLY A 398 43.03 -16.81 11.18
C GLY A 398 41.90 -16.93 12.20
N ARG A 399 40.66 -16.54 11.87
CA ARG A 399 39.47 -16.64 12.70
C ARG A 399 38.41 -17.51 12.03
N SER A 400 37.55 -18.14 12.86
CA SER A 400 36.41 -18.90 12.40
C SER A 400 35.14 -18.35 13.07
N TYR A 401 34.05 -18.28 12.30
CA TYR A 401 32.76 -17.78 12.75
C TYR A 401 31.68 -18.79 12.39
N ASP A 402 30.74 -19.01 13.29
CA ASP A 402 29.62 -19.91 13.07
C ASP A 402 28.61 -19.27 12.13
N LEU A 403 28.05 -20.09 11.24
CA LEU A 403 26.99 -19.73 10.29
C LEU A 403 25.72 -20.50 10.60
N TYR A 404 24.59 -19.79 10.68
CA TYR A 404 23.24 -20.31 10.88
C TYR A 404 22.22 -19.29 10.39
N PRO A 405 20.93 -19.64 10.25
CA PRO A 405 19.92 -18.71 9.74
C PRO A 405 19.86 -17.40 10.51
N GLY A 406 19.91 -16.28 9.79
CA GLY A 406 19.98 -14.94 10.37
C GLY A 406 21.38 -14.37 10.55
N VAL A 407 22.42 -15.14 10.26
CA VAL A 407 23.80 -14.62 10.23
C VAL A 407 24.08 -13.93 8.92
N ALA A 408 24.62 -12.71 9.00
CA ALA A 408 25.23 -12.00 7.88
C ALA A 408 26.75 -11.89 8.04
N PHE A 409 27.51 -12.01 6.96
CA PHE A 409 28.93 -11.73 7.00
C PHE A 409 29.44 -11.10 5.70
N LEU A 410 30.43 -10.22 5.83
CA LEU A 410 31.15 -9.62 4.72
C LEU A 410 32.51 -10.31 4.60
N ALA A 411 32.81 -10.89 3.43
CA ALA A 411 34.13 -11.33 3.01
C ALA A 411 34.79 -10.18 2.23
N PRO A 412 35.74 -9.45 2.84
CA PRO A 412 36.33 -8.28 2.22
C PRO A 412 37.31 -8.63 1.10
N LYS A 413 37.48 -7.72 0.16
CA LYS A 413 38.52 -7.79 -0.88
C LYS A 413 39.90 -8.05 -0.25
N GLY A 414 40.67 -8.97 -0.85
CA GLY A 414 42.05 -9.29 -0.46
C GLY A 414 42.20 -10.25 0.71
N LEU A 415 41.11 -10.62 1.39
CA LEU A 415 41.12 -11.61 2.47
C LEU A 415 40.82 -13.00 1.89
N GLU A 416 41.69 -13.98 2.16
CA GLU A 416 41.39 -15.39 1.86
C GLU A 416 40.36 -15.92 2.87
N PHE A 417 39.32 -16.59 2.36
CA PHE A 417 38.28 -17.20 3.17
C PHE A 417 37.80 -18.54 2.64
N VAL A 418 37.21 -19.35 3.51
CA VAL A 418 36.59 -20.65 3.20
C VAL A 418 35.26 -20.72 3.94
N ILE A 419 34.20 -21.12 3.23
CA ILE A 419 32.91 -21.43 3.79
C ILE A 419 32.77 -22.96 3.86
N LYS A 420 32.30 -23.50 5.00
CA LYS A 420 32.07 -24.92 5.18
C LYS A 420 30.66 -25.17 5.66
N ASN A 421 29.93 -26.04 4.98
CA ASN A 421 28.66 -26.58 5.46
C ASN A 421 28.92 -27.75 6.41
N THR A 422 28.50 -27.65 7.66
CA THR A 422 28.63 -28.68 8.68
C THR A 422 27.38 -29.50 8.89
N CYS A 423 26.27 -29.15 8.18
CA CYS A 423 24.99 -29.85 8.26
C CYS A 423 24.96 -31.10 7.38
N LYS A 424 23.90 -31.90 7.62
CA LYS A 424 23.51 -33.02 6.74
C LYS A 424 22.64 -32.57 5.55
N ASP A 425 22.17 -31.33 5.58
CA ASP A 425 21.34 -30.69 4.54
C ASP A 425 22.13 -29.59 3.81
N PRO A 426 21.72 -29.20 2.62
CA PRO A 426 22.29 -28.07 1.93
C PRO A 426 22.12 -26.77 2.75
N MET A 427 23.18 -25.97 2.81
CA MET A 427 23.16 -24.61 3.33
C MET A 427 22.85 -23.65 2.19
N THR A 428 21.84 -22.80 2.37
CA THR A 428 21.45 -21.80 1.38
C THR A 428 21.62 -20.39 1.92
N MET A 429 21.96 -19.47 1.04
CA MET A 429 22.27 -18.09 1.41
C MET A 429 21.99 -17.13 0.26
N TYR A 430 21.72 -15.89 0.57
CA TYR A 430 21.83 -14.78 -0.36
C TYR A 430 23.27 -14.30 -0.40
N LEU A 431 23.76 -13.96 -1.60
CA LEU A 431 25.07 -13.41 -1.84
C LEU A 431 24.93 -12.12 -2.67
N PHE A 432 25.53 -11.05 -2.18
CA PHE A 432 25.63 -9.76 -2.86
C PHE A 432 27.10 -9.45 -3.08
N ALA A 433 27.50 -9.31 -4.34
CA ALA A 433 28.84 -8.89 -4.68
C ALA A 433 28.84 -7.42 -5.04
N GLU A 434 29.66 -6.63 -4.38
CA GLU A 434 29.86 -5.23 -4.70
C GLU A 434 31.25 -5.01 -5.30
N ASN A 435 31.33 -4.15 -6.32
CA ASN A 435 32.61 -3.73 -6.88
C ASN A 435 33.32 -2.80 -5.89
N VAL A 436 34.62 -2.97 -5.74
CA VAL A 436 35.42 -2.18 -4.80
C VAL A 436 36.28 -1.18 -5.58
N GLU A 437 36.11 0.09 -5.31
CA GLU A 437 36.89 1.14 -5.96
C GLU A 437 38.41 0.99 -5.65
N PRO A 438 39.29 1.43 -6.56
CA PRO A 438 40.74 1.27 -6.41
C PRO A 438 41.33 1.93 -5.15
N ASP A 439 40.72 3.02 -4.68
CA ASP A 439 41.11 3.82 -3.51
C ASP A 439 40.41 3.42 -2.21
N PHE A 440 39.49 2.46 -2.27
CA PHE A 440 38.80 1.95 -1.08
C PHE A 440 39.75 1.04 -0.28
N GLU A 441 39.84 1.27 1.03
CA GLU A 441 40.60 0.42 1.94
C GLU A 441 39.67 -0.64 2.60
N PRO A 442 39.70 -1.89 2.14
CA PRO A 442 38.88 -2.96 2.72
C PRO A 442 39.23 -3.24 4.18
N VAL A 443 38.28 -3.66 4.95
CA VAL A 443 38.50 -4.16 6.32
C VAL A 443 39.36 -5.45 6.25
N LYS A 444 40.20 -5.69 7.30
CA LYS A 444 41.22 -6.76 7.29
C LYS A 444 40.67 -8.11 7.77
N ASN A 445 39.46 -8.17 8.26
CA ASN A 445 38.85 -9.38 8.79
C ASN A 445 37.42 -9.50 8.27
N ILE A 446 36.85 -10.71 8.37
CA ILE A 446 35.43 -10.94 8.16
C ILE A 446 34.64 -10.06 9.14
N VAL A 447 33.66 -9.34 8.63
CA VAL A 447 32.63 -8.67 9.45
C VAL A 447 31.48 -9.64 9.61
N TRP A 448 31.14 -9.99 10.83
CA TRP A 448 30.10 -10.97 11.15
C TRP A 448 29.03 -10.34 12.04
N ARG A 449 27.76 -10.60 11.76
CA ARG A 449 26.59 -10.11 12.50
C ARG A 449 25.55 -11.21 12.63
N ASP A 450 24.87 -11.22 13.77
CA ASP A 450 23.77 -12.14 14.05
C ASP A 450 22.47 -11.35 14.23
N GLU A 451 21.56 -11.47 13.27
CA GLU A 451 20.22 -10.83 13.33
C GLU A 451 19.48 -11.15 14.63
N ASN A 452 19.66 -12.37 15.18
CA ASN A 452 18.90 -12.81 16.35
C ASN A 452 19.23 -12.00 17.61
N VAL A 453 20.41 -11.39 17.69
CA VAL A 453 20.84 -10.54 18.82
C VAL A 453 20.89 -9.06 18.51
N GLU A 454 20.83 -8.66 17.24
CA GLU A 454 20.77 -7.24 16.88
C GLU A 454 19.45 -6.61 17.35
N PRO A 455 19.49 -5.40 17.94
CA PRO A 455 18.30 -4.73 18.43
C PRO A 455 17.43 -4.23 17.26
N TYR A 456 16.11 -4.15 17.51
CA TYR A 456 15.23 -3.44 16.61
C TYR A 456 15.45 -1.93 16.71
N HIS A 457 15.54 -1.28 15.55
CA HIS A 457 15.49 0.15 15.43
C HIS A 457 14.06 0.57 15.08
N THR A 458 13.50 1.43 15.92
CA THR A 458 12.13 1.94 15.81
C THR A 458 12.07 3.37 15.27
N THR A 459 13.19 3.92 14.80
CA THR A 459 13.19 5.18 14.08
C THR A 459 12.54 4.95 12.72
N ASN A 460 11.26 5.15 12.70
CA ASN A 460 10.38 4.87 11.59
C ASN A 460 10.55 5.90 10.47
N ALA A 461 11.52 5.69 9.61
CA ALA A 461 11.34 6.06 8.23
C ALA A 461 10.28 5.09 7.65
N HIS A 462 9.42 5.59 6.76
CA HIS A 462 8.46 4.74 6.05
C HIS A 462 7.35 4.12 6.92
N TRP A 463 6.87 4.87 7.94
CA TRP A 463 5.70 4.59 8.78
C TRP A 463 5.87 3.46 9.80
N VAL A 464 5.91 2.19 9.38
CA VAL A 464 5.61 1.05 10.27
C VAL A 464 6.61 -0.10 10.22
N ASN A 465 7.80 0.09 9.68
CA ASN A 465 8.80 -0.97 9.58
C ASN A 465 9.67 -1.02 10.85
N SER A 466 9.90 -2.24 11.34
CA SER A 466 10.89 -2.51 12.39
C SER A 466 12.14 -3.09 11.74
N ASN A 467 13.27 -2.45 11.94
CA ASN A 467 14.53 -2.77 11.25
C ASN A 467 15.57 -3.32 12.21
N LYS A 468 16.37 -4.27 11.75
CA LYS A 468 17.63 -4.68 12.41
C LYS A 468 18.79 -4.40 11.49
N TRP A 469 19.68 -3.50 11.90
CA TRP A 469 20.83 -3.10 11.10
C TRP A 469 21.95 -4.10 11.25
N LEU A 470 22.28 -4.81 10.18
CA LEU A 470 23.29 -5.85 10.22
C LEU A 470 24.68 -5.28 9.89
N ILE A 471 24.89 -4.77 8.69
CA ILE A 471 26.17 -4.21 8.27
C ILE A 471 25.93 -2.87 7.58
N ARG A 472 26.70 -1.86 7.96
CA ARG A 472 26.64 -0.51 7.42
C ARG A 472 27.94 -0.16 6.71
N GLN A 473 27.92 0.90 5.91
CA GLN A 473 29.07 1.34 5.13
C GLN A 473 30.32 1.54 6.01
N GLU A 474 30.20 2.19 7.16
CA GLU A 474 31.32 2.40 8.07
C GLU A 474 31.90 1.12 8.68
N GLN A 475 31.26 -0.01 8.49
CA GLN A 475 31.70 -1.33 8.95
C GLN A 475 32.40 -2.13 7.85
N GLY A 476 32.63 -1.53 6.68
CA GLY A 476 33.45 -2.09 5.62
C GLY A 476 32.76 -2.33 4.28
N LEU A 477 31.49 -1.93 4.13
CA LEU A 477 30.84 -1.93 2.81
C LEU A 477 31.40 -0.82 1.94
N SER A 478 31.55 -1.05 0.64
CA SER A 478 32.10 -0.08 -0.31
C SER A 478 31.01 0.75 -0.97
N LYS A 479 30.10 0.13 -1.67
CA LYS A 479 28.98 0.76 -2.38
C LYS A 479 27.68 0.69 -1.60
N ILE A 480 27.44 -0.42 -0.91
CA ILE A 480 26.27 -0.62 -0.10
C ILE A 480 26.33 0.31 1.10
N GLY A 481 25.36 1.21 1.21
CA GLY A 481 25.23 2.12 2.36
C GLY A 481 24.70 1.40 3.60
N LEU A 482 23.73 0.50 3.40
CA LEU A 482 23.00 -0.15 4.47
C LEU A 482 22.51 -1.54 4.05
N PHE A 483 22.79 -2.53 4.91
CA PHE A 483 22.28 -3.89 4.83
C PHE A 483 21.55 -4.24 6.13
N LEU A 484 20.27 -4.57 6.04
CA LEU A 484 19.42 -4.80 7.21
C LEU A 484 18.31 -5.81 6.92
N THR A 485 17.65 -6.29 7.97
CA THR A 485 16.38 -6.97 7.87
C THR A 485 15.24 -6.05 8.32
N VAL A 486 14.10 -6.18 7.66
CA VAL A 486 12.89 -5.40 7.90
C VAL A 486 11.76 -6.35 8.25
N THR A 487 11.10 -6.08 9.37
CA THR A 487 9.87 -6.76 9.74
C THR A 487 8.69 -5.84 9.44
N ILE A 488 7.78 -6.30 8.60
CA ILE A 488 6.52 -5.62 8.30
C ILE A 488 5.45 -6.24 9.17
N ASN A 489 4.96 -5.45 10.12
CA ASN A 489 3.97 -5.91 11.08
C ASN A 489 2.63 -6.24 10.42
N PRO A 490 1.78 -7.06 11.06
CA PRO A 490 0.43 -7.35 10.56
C PRO A 490 -0.39 -6.09 10.30
N ASN A 491 -1.18 -6.11 9.22
CA ASN A 491 -2.11 -5.03 8.87
C ASN A 491 -1.44 -3.65 8.78
N THR A 492 -0.27 -3.59 8.15
CA THR A 492 0.47 -2.35 7.95
C THR A 492 0.85 -2.15 6.48
N PHE A 493 1.06 -0.90 6.14
CA PHE A 493 1.44 -0.43 4.82
C PHE A 493 2.61 0.55 4.96
N ALA A 494 3.70 0.30 4.27
CA ALA A 494 4.84 1.22 4.27
C ALA A 494 4.58 2.44 3.38
N GLN A 495 5.26 3.54 3.64
CA GLN A 495 5.14 4.76 2.87
C GLN A 495 5.45 4.54 1.38
N PRO A 496 4.51 4.84 0.46
CA PRO A 496 4.81 4.87 -0.96
C PRO A 496 5.77 6.01 -1.33
N HIS A 497 6.86 5.67 -2.00
CA HIS A 497 7.84 6.63 -2.51
C HIS A 497 8.63 6.07 -3.69
N ALA A 498 9.28 6.94 -4.46
CA ALA A 498 10.09 6.61 -5.62
C ALA A 498 11.56 7.01 -5.41
N HIS A 499 12.45 6.42 -6.19
CA HIS A 499 13.90 6.68 -6.17
C HIS A 499 14.40 7.22 -7.50
N ASP A 500 15.44 8.05 -7.45
CA ASP A 500 16.13 8.62 -8.61
C ASP A 500 17.37 7.81 -9.02
N ILE A 501 17.95 8.20 -10.14
CA ILE A 501 19.26 7.69 -10.58
C ILE A 501 20.29 8.02 -9.50
N GLY A 502 21.16 7.06 -9.20
CA GLY A 502 22.11 7.14 -8.09
C GLY A 502 21.67 6.35 -6.86
N THR A 503 20.44 5.82 -6.87
CA THR A 503 19.94 4.92 -5.84
C THR A 503 19.73 3.53 -6.42
N GLU A 504 20.15 2.52 -5.68
CA GLU A 504 19.85 1.12 -5.96
C GLU A 504 19.32 0.51 -4.67
N GLU A 505 18.06 0.11 -4.68
CA GLU A 505 17.38 -0.45 -3.52
C GLU A 505 16.72 -1.77 -3.88
N ILE A 506 17.08 -2.82 -3.12
CA ILE A 506 16.66 -4.20 -3.35
C ILE A 506 15.93 -4.72 -2.11
N TRP A 507 14.82 -5.40 -2.36
CA TRP A 507 14.02 -6.09 -1.37
C TRP A 507 13.83 -7.56 -1.74
N ALA A 508 14.03 -8.47 -0.77
CA ALA A 508 13.78 -9.89 -0.94
C ALA A 508 13.17 -10.52 0.31
N PRO A 509 12.13 -11.36 0.20
CA PRO A 509 11.55 -12.06 1.33
C PRO A 509 12.53 -13.02 2.00
N LEU A 510 12.46 -13.09 3.33
CA LEU A 510 13.17 -14.06 4.15
C LEU A 510 12.24 -15.17 4.65
N ASP A 511 10.95 -14.89 4.76
CA ASP A 511 9.92 -15.85 5.13
C ASP A 511 8.61 -15.51 4.41
N GLY A 512 7.78 -16.52 4.17
CA GLY A 512 6.45 -16.40 3.62
C GLY A 512 6.36 -15.77 2.22
N THR A 513 5.16 -15.38 1.86
CA THR A 513 4.82 -14.61 0.65
C THR A 513 4.58 -13.17 1.06
N VAL A 514 5.24 -12.24 0.39
CA VAL A 514 5.10 -10.80 0.63
C VAL A 514 4.32 -10.15 -0.49
N THR A 515 3.38 -9.29 -0.15
CA THR A 515 2.72 -8.41 -1.11
C THR A 515 3.41 -7.04 -1.11
N PHE A 516 3.59 -6.47 -2.28
CA PHE A 516 4.20 -5.16 -2.46
C PHE A 516 3.56 -4.38 -3.61
N MET A 517 3.62 -3.08 -3.52
CA MET A 517 3.33 -2.17 -4.62
C MET A 517 4.64 -1.85 -5.34
N LEU A 518 4.67 -1.96 -6.66
CA LEU A 518 5.74 -1.44 -7.49
C LEU A 518 5.10 -0.72 -8.69
N GLY A 519 5.39 0.55 -8.82
CA GLY A 519 4.67 1.41 -9.76
C GLY A 519 3.18 1.46 -9.44
N LYS A 520 2.36 1.20 -10.44
CA LYS A 520 0.90 1.29 -10.37
C LYS A 520 0.23 -0.08 -10.17
N GLN A 521 0.97 -1.08 -9.68
CA GLN A 521 0.52 -2.47 -9.59
C GLN A 521 0.91 -3.12 -8.28
N LEU A 522 0.08 -4.07 -7.86
CA LEU A 522 0.42 -4.99 -6.78
C LEU A 522 1.07 -6.25 -7.35
N ARG A 523 2.03 -6.77 -6.60
CA ARG A 523 2.68 -8.05 -6.87
C ARG A 523 2.87 -8.81 -5.57
N THR A 524 3.00 -10.12 -5.70
CA THR A 524 3.45 -11.01 -4.63
C THR A 524 4.79 -11.60 -5.00
N MET A 525 5.61 -11.92 -4.01
CA MET A 525 6.86 -12.65 -4.18
C MET A 525 7.10 -13.59 -3.01
N ASP A 526 7.74 -14.70 -3.32
CA ASP A 526 8.15 -15.72 -2.37
C ASP A 526 9.65 -15.61 -2.04
N VAL A 527 10.10 -16.36 -1.04
CA VAL A 527 11.53 -16.51 -0.74
C VAL A 527 12.28 -17.02 -1.98
N GLY A 528 13.35 -16.32 -2.35
CA GLY A 528 14.12 -16.58 -3.56
C GLY A 528 13.71 -15.74 -4.76
N GLU A 529 12.80 -14.81 -4.59
CA GLU A 529 12.48 -13.73 -5.50
C GLU A 529 12.87 -12.40 -4.87
N ALA A 530 12.99 -11.37 -5.70
CA ALA A 530 13.31 -10.02 -5.26
C ALA A 530 12.71 -8.98 -6.19
N TYR A 531 12.54 -7.75 -5.70
CA TYR A 531 12.35 -6.60 -6.56
C TYR A 531 13.42 -5.52 -6.29
N LEU A 532 13.76 -4.81 -7.35
CA LEU A 532 14.58 -3.60 -7.33
C LEU A 532 13.71 -2.43 -7.74
N ILE A 533 13.83 -1.30 -7.06
CA ILE A 533 13.04 -0.12 -7.40
C ILE A 533 13.64 0.56 -8.62
N PRO A 534 12.86 0.75 -9.72
CA PRO A 534 13.34 1.50 -10.86
C PRO A 534 13.82 2.90 -10.47
N PRO A 535 15.04 3.31 -10.86
CA PRO A 535 15.59 4.61 -10.48
C PRO A 535 15.11 5.72 -11.43
N ASP A 536 13.81 5.81 -11.67
CA ASP A 536 13.19 6.71 -12.66
C ASP A 536 12.50 7.94 -12.05
N SER A 537 12.57 8.10 -10.74
CA SER A 537 11.93 9.16 -9.96
C SER A 537 10.40 9.16 -10.04
N LYS A 538 9.79 8.14 -10.63
CA LYS A 538 8.35 8.07 -10.93
C LYS A 538 7.68 6.81 -10.44
N THR A 539 8.40 5.70 -10.41
CA THR A 539 7.88 4.40 -10.01
C THR A 539 7.91 4.27 -8.49
N PRO A 540 6.79 4.51 -7.80
CA PRO A 540 6.74 4.35 -6.35
C PRO A 540 6.76 2.88 -5.99
N HIS A 541 7.24 2.59 -4.79
CA HIS A 541 7.13 1.28 -4.18
C HIS A 541 6.61 1.37 -2.75
N ALA A 542 6.04 0.29 -2.26
CA ALA A 542 5.71 0.11 -0.85
C ALA A 542 5.53 -1.37 -0.54
N ASN A 543 6.04 -1.81 0.60
CA ASN A 543 5.74 -3.13 1.13
C ASN A 543 4.53 -3.04 2.05
N PHE A 544 3.67 -4.04 2.03
CA PHE A 544 2.57 -4.12 2.96
C PHE A 544 2.30 -5.55 3.39
N ASN A 545 1.64 -5.68 4.51
CA ASN A 545 1.28 -6.95 5.09
C ASN A 545 -0.20 -6.95 5.46
N SER A 546 -1.01 -7.65 4.68
CA SER A 546 -2.44 -7.83 4.91
C SER A 546 -2.77 -9.09 5.72
N THR A 547 -1.76 -9.76 6.26
CA THR A 547 -1.93 -10.99 7.07
C THR A 547 -1.89 -10.69 8.57
N ASP A 548 -2.25 -11.68 9.37
CA ASP A 548 -2.21 -11.60 10.84
C ASP A 548 -0.82 -11.93 11.44
N THR A 549 0.16 -12.26 10.61
CA THR A 549 1.52 -12.60 11.04
C THR A 549 2.54 -11.63 10.46
N PRO A 550 3.59 -11.27 11.22
CA PRO A 550 4.68 -10.46 10.67
C PRO A 550 5.34 -11.16 9.48
N VAL A 551 5.77 -10.41 8.48
CA VAL A 551 6.61 -10.89 7.38
C VAL A 551 7.97 -10.22 7.44
N LYS A 552 9.01 -10.95 7.07
CA LYS A 552 10.38 -10.47 7.14
C LYS A 552 11.02 -10.41 5.75
N MET A 553 11.74 -9.32 5.50
CA MET A 553 12.46 -9.08 4.26
C MET A 553 13.91 -8.67 4.54
N ILE A 554 14.76 -8.94 3.57
CA ILE A 554 16.08 -8.32 3.51
C ILE A 554 15.99 -7.04 2.68
N TYR A 555 16.76 -6.05 3.09
CA TYR A 555 16.90 -4.75 2.44
C TYR A 555 18.36 -4.43 2.18
N ILE A 556 18.62 -3.98 0.98
CA ILE A 556 19.91 -3.40 0.59
C ILE A 556 19.67 -2.05 -0.05
N GLY A 557 20.35 -1.04 0.45
CA GLY A 557 20.28 0.31 -0.09
C GLY A 557 21.66 0.86 -0.42
N LEU A 558 21.80 1.36 -1.65
CA LEU A 558 22.94 2.13 -2.13
C LEU A 558 22.42 3.52 -2.49
N PHE A 559 23.06 4.56 -2.00
CA PHE A 559 22.60 5.94 -2.17
C PHE A 559 23.75 6.84 -2.61
N GLY A 560 23.43 7.85 -3.45
CA GLY A 560 24.37 8.84 -3.90
C GLY A 560 25.48 8.31 -4.83
N GLN A 561 25.16 7.26 -5.59
CA GLN A 561 26.06 6.69 -6.60
C GLN A 561 25.87 7.48 -7.90
N GLU A 562 26.78 8.41 -8.24
CA GLU A 562 26.82 9.14 -9.52
C GLU A 562 27.97 8.63 -10.42
#